data_4c2881b962e28b604767d80f96602782
#
_entry.id   4c2881b962e28b604767d80f96602782
#
_cell.length_a   1.000
_cell.length_b   1.000
_cell.length_c   1.000
_cell.angle_alpha   90.00
_cell.angle_beta   90.00
_cell.angle_gamma   90.00
#
_symmetry.space_group_name_H-M   'P 1'
#
loop_
_entity.id
_entity.type
_entity.pdbx_description
1 polymer ?
#
loop_
_entity_poly.entity_id
_entity_poly.type
_entity_poly.pdbx_seq_one_letter_code
_entity_poly.pdbx_strand_id
1 'polypeptide(L)'
;DLITRARTAFRTGRTLTESFRLAQLEAMVQMLEEHQCDFVDALGRDLHKPRFETIVSELILVKNEALYAVNNLRKWMQPQRVERNLSTSLDECQVVSEPLGLVFIMGSWCSPIQLCLVPLVGAIAAGNCAIISPSECSAHTAELLHRLIPFYLDNECFHVILAGTNDLPEIVDLKFDHVFFTGSKEEGSRIAQAASRTITPVTLVLGSKNPCYVDEQCEITTAAQRIAWARFHNAGQSLVAPDYVLCHADVKARLVQALKCCVMQFYGSDPAESRSYGRMVNLELFNRTKDLLWRSGKVAVGGQVIEAEKYIAPTVLTDVTETDPIMQKDVLGPVLPVMAVNSLDEAITFINKQEKPLCVYAYSDNSKVTRLIRPQSVGTQFGSFAFWSRLMNETSSGSFCSNDSILQSLMVALPFGGVGPSGMGSYHGRQSFDTFSHRKSCLLRSTRFECITYLRYPPYEDRNLSLMMWASTLSHKSQG
;
A
#
# COMPACT_ATOMS: atom_id res chain seq x y z
N ASP A 1 1.35 -26.94 13.82
CA ASP A 1 2.76 -27.33 13.94
C ASP A 1 3.73 -26.27 13.36
N LEU A 2 3.47 -25.70 12.20
CA LEU A 2 4.29 -24.63 11.59
C LEU A 2 4.45 -23.39 12.49
N ILE A 3 3.39 -22.97 13.15
CA ILE A 3 3.42 -21.82 14.10
C ILE A 3 4.39 -22.09 15.25
N THR A 4 4.32 -23.29 15.84
CA THR A 4 5.23 -23.68 16.93
C THR A 4 6.68 -23.72 16.44
N ARG A 5 6.91 -24.23 15.25
CA ARG A 5 8.23 -24.29 14.63
C ARG A 5 8.82 -22.89 14.41
N ALA A 6 8.07 -21.99 13.78
CA ALA A 6 8.50 -20.61 13.53
C ALA A 6 8.72 -19.82 14.85
N ARG A 7 7.86 -20.01 15.88
CA ARG A 7 8.08 -19.41 17.19
C ARG A 7 9.33 -19.92 17.90
N THR A 8 9.60 -21.22 17.75
CA THR A 8 10.83 -21.81 18.30
C THR A 8 12.05 -21.25 17.61
N ALA A 9 12.03 -21.18 16.29
CA ALA A 9 13.10 -20.56 15.50
C ALA A 9 13.35 -19.08 15.89
N PHE A 10 12.29 -18.29 16.06
CA PHE A 10 12.40 -16.92 16.54
C PHE A 10 13.09 -16.84 17.92
N ARG A 11 12.69 -17.68 18.85
CA ARG A 11 13.25 -17.71 20.23
C ARG A 11 14.75 -18.07 20.28
N THR A 12 15.29 -18.71 19.25
CA THR A 12 16.75 -18.97 19.15
C THR A 12 17.55 -17.68 18.94
N GLY A 13 16.93 -16.57 18.56
CA GLY A 13 17.58 -15.32 18.24
C GLY A 13 18.27 -15.28 16.87
N ARG A 14 18.15 -16.33 16.03
CA ARG A 14 18.83 -16.39 14.73
C ARG A 14 18.47 -15.25 13.79
N THR A 15 17.22 -14.74 13.86
CA THR A 15 16.74 -13.65 13.01
C THR A 15 17.24 -12.27 13.44
N LEU A 16 17.91 -12.15 14.60
CA LEU A 16 18.32 -10.86 15.17
C LEU A 16 19.57 -10.29 14.50
N THR A 17 20.43 -11.12 13.92
CA THR A 17 21.69 -10.67 13.33
C THR A 17 21.49 -10.00 11.97
N GLU A 18 22.26 -8.94 11.71
CA GLU A 18 22.29 -8.26 10.40
C GLU A 18 22.60 -9.23 9.27
N SER A 19 23.57 -10.12 9.46
CA SER A 19 24.02 -11.09 8.47
C SER A 19 22.91 -12.08 8.06
N PHE A 20 22.11 -12.57 9.02
CA PHE A 20 20.97 -13.44 8.70
C PHE A 20 19.94 -12.72 7.83
N ARG A 21 19.56 -11.51 8.24
CA ARG A 21 18.55 -10.72 7.52
C ARG A 21 19.00 -10.39 6.10
N LEU A 22 20.26 -9.99 5.91
CA LEU A 22 20.84 -9.74 4.60
C LEU A 22 20.82 -10.97 3.73
N ALA A 23 21.28 -12.13 4.25
CA ALA A 23 21.27 -13.38 3.52
C ALA A 23 19.87 -13.79 3.05
N GLN A 24 18.83 -13.60 3.87
CA GLN A 24 17.45 -13.91 3.48
C GLN A 24 16.92 -12.94 2.40
N LEU A 25 17.23 -11.64 2.49
CA LEU A 25 16.83 -10.65 1.50
C LEU A 25 17.53 -10.90 0.15
N GLU A 26 18.82 -11.23 0.16
CA GLU A 26 19.59 -11.58 -1.04
C GLU A 26 19.09 -12.88 -1.67
N ALA A 27 18.76 -13.89 -0.87
CA ALA A 27 18.17 -15.15 -1.34
C ALA A 27 16.81 -14.93 -2.00
N MET A 28 16.00 -13.98 -1.49
CA MET A 28 14.74 -13.61 -2.16
C MET A 28 14.99 -12.96 -3.52
N VAL A 29 15.97 -12.09 -3.66
CA VAL A 29 16.37 -11.51 -4.96
C VAL A 29 16.79 -12.61 -5.92
N GLN A 30 17.63 -13.56 -5.46
CA GLN A 30 18.07 -14.70 -6.25
C GLN A 30 16.90 -15.56 -6.71
N MET A 31 15.95 -15.86 -5.83
CA MET A 31 14.73 -16.61 -6.17
C MET A 31 13.94 -15.95 -7.31
N LEU A 32 13.76 -14.64 -7.25
CA LEU A 32 13.04 -13.89 -8.29
C LEU A 32 13.77 -13.89 -9.64
N GLU A 33 15.10 -13.83 -9.62
CA GLU A 33 15.92 -13.85 -10.83
C GLU A 33 15.96 -15.23 -11.49
N GLU A 34 16.19 -16.27 -10.70
CA GLU A 34 16.28 -17.65 -11.21
C GLU A 34 14.95 -18.21 -11.71
N HIS A 35 13.83 -17.80 -11.07
CA HIS A 35 12.48 -18.29 -11.39
C HIS A 35 11.59 -17.26 -12.12
N GLN A 36 12.18 -16.23 -12.74
CA GLN A 36 11.41 -15.22 -13.45
C GLN A 36 10.42 -15.80 -14.47
N CYS A 37 10.84 -16.83 -15.23
CA CYS A 37 9.98 -17.48 -16.22
C CYS A 37 8.83 -18.25 -15.55
N ASP A 38 9.08 -18.91 -14.42
CA ASP A 38 8.06 -19.67 -13.69
C ASP A 38 7.00 -18.71 -13.12
N PHE A 39 7.40 -17.56 -12.61
CA PHE A 39 6.46 -16.53 -12.15
C PHE A 39 5.63 -15.93 -13.30
N VAL A 40 6.23 -15.71 -14.46
CA VAL A 40 5.51 -15.24 -15.65
C VAL A 40 4.48 -16.28 -16.10
N ASP A 41 4.84 -17.56 -16.11
CA ASP A 41 3.93 -18.65 -16.46
C ASP A 41 2.77 -18.78 -15.46
N ALA A 42 3.06 -18.75 -14.16
CA ALA A 42 2.05 -18.84 -13.11
C ALA A 42 1.00 -17.71 -13.21
N LEU A 43 1.45 -16.46 -13.34
CA LEU A 43 0.54 -15.31 -13.51
C LEU A 43 -0.16 -15.33 -14.88
N GLY A 44 0.48 -15.87 -15.90
CA GLY A 44 -0.15 -16.12 -17.19
C GLY A 44 -1.33 -17.08 -17.06
N ARG A 45 -1.22 -18.14 -16.24
CA ARG A 45 -2.30 -19.10 -15.98
C ARG A 45 -3.38 -18.53 -15.06
N ASP A 46 -3.02 -17.78 -14.03
CA ASP A 46 -3.98 -17.24 -13.05
C ASP A 46 -4.81 -16.08 -13.62
N LEU A 47 -4.16 -15.14 -14.32
CA LEU A 47 -4.73 -13.83 -14.70
C LEU A 47 -4.63 -13.53 -16.20
N HIS A 48 -4.03 -14.41 -17.03
CA HIS A 48 -3.57 -14.06 -18.39
C HIS A 48 -2.71 -12.79 -18.40
N LYS A 49 -1.99 -12.54 -17.30
CA LYS A 49 -1.22 -11.33 -17.11
C LYS A 49 -0.07 -11.28 -18.13
N PRO A 50 0.06 -10.17 -18.89
CA PRO A 50 1.15 -10.02 -19.85
C PRO A 50 2.52 -10.13 -19.17
N ARG A 51 3.50 -10.76 -19.87
CA ARG A 51 4.86 -10.88 -19.37
C ARG A 51 5.45 -9.54 -18.91
N PHE A 52 5.23 -8.48 -19.68
CA PHE A 52 5.71 -7.15 -19.34
C PHE A 52 5.12 -6.68 -18.00
N GLU A 53 3.82 -6.80 -17.81
CA GLU A 53 3.16 -6.43 -16.56
C GLU A 53 3.65 -7.26 -15.37
N THR A 54 3.81 -8.57 -15.53
CA THR A 54 4.35 -9.44 -14.49
C THR A 54 5.73 -8.98 -14.03
N ILE A 55 6.63 -8.71 -14.96
CA ILE A 55 8.00 -8.33 -14.64
C ILE A 55 8.04 -6.94 -13.99
N VAL A 56 7.39 -5.94 -14.60
CA VAL A 56 7.53 -4.54 -14.20
C VAL A 56 6.68 -4.21 -12.96
N SER A 57 5.47 -4.76 -12.86
CA SER A 57 4.56 -4.40 -11.78
C SER A 57 4.53 -5.38 -10.60
N GLU A 58 5.26 -6.51 -10.69
CA GLU A 58 5.39 -7.41 -9.55
C GLU A 58 6.85 -7.74 -9.22
N LEU A 59 7.59 -8.39 -10.13
CA LEU A 59 8.93 -8.90 -9.80
C LEU A 59 9.94 -7.79 -9.50
N ILE A 60 9.99 -6.75 -10.34
CA ILE A 60 10.91 -5.61 -10.14
C ILE A 60 10.58 -4.88 -8.85
N LEU A 61 9.30 -4.76 -8.48
CA LEU A 61 8.91 -4.08 -7.25
C LEU A 61 9.42 -4.81 -6.01
N VAL A 62 9.24 -6.13 -5.95
CA VAL A 62 9.76 -6.94 -4.84
C VAL A 62 11.28 -6.88 -4.79
N LYS A 63 11.94 -7.01 -5.95
CA LYS A 63 13.39 -6.91 -6.05
C LYS A 63 13.90 -5.56 -5.55
N ASN A 64 13.27 -4.47 -5.97
CA ASN A 64 13.66 -3.12 -5.54
C ASN A 64 13.43 -2.92 -4.02
N GLU A 65 12.34 -3.45 -3.48
CA GLU A 65 12.06 -3.41 -2.04
C GLU A 65 13.16 -4.16 -1.26
N ALA A 66 13.52 -5.37 -1.70
CA ALA A 66 14.56 -6.17 -1.07
C ALA A 66 15.94 -5.48 -1.14
N LEU A 67 16.33 -4.98 -2.32
CA LEU A 67 17.59 -4.26 -2.49
C LEU A 67 17.63 -2.95 -1.70
N TYR A 68 16.52 -2.23 -1.62
CA TYR A 68 16.43 -1.03 -0.79
C TYR A 68 16.61 -1.36 0.69
N ALA A 69 16.01 -2.45 1.15
CA ALA A 69 16.21 -2.94 2.50
C ALA A 69 17.68 -3.35 2.75
N VAL A 70 18.29 -4.13 1.86
CA VAL A 70 19.72 -4.52 1.94
C VAL A 70 20.60 -3.28 2.10
N ASN A 71 20.41 -2.26 1.27
CA ASN A 71 21.23 -1.05 1.27
C ASN A 71 21.05 -0.17 2.51
N ASN A 72 19.95 -0.31 3.23
CA ASN A 72 19.61 0.55 4.36
C ASN A 72 19.54 -0.17 5.71
N LEU A 73 19.57 -1.51 5.74
CA LEU A 73 19.29 -2.34 6.92
C LEU A 73 20.14 -1.93 8.13
N ARG A 74 21.45 -1.81 7.93
CA ARG A 74 22.37 -1.41 8.98
C ARG A 74 22.00 -0.08 9.63
N LYS A 75 21.55 0.90 8.84
CA LYS A 75 21.09 2.19 9.33
C LYS A 75 19.77 2.07 10.10
N TRP A 76 18.86 1.22 9.61
CA TRP A 76 17.56 1.03 10.26
C TRP A 76 17.65 0.33 11.61
N MET A 77 18.61 -0.57 11.76
CA MET A 77 18.87 -1.29 13.01
C MET A 77 19.55 -0.44 14.10
N GLN A 78 20.10 0.73 13.75
CA GLN A 78 20.76 1.58 14.74
C GLN A 78 19.76 2.18 15.74
N PRO A 79 20.09 2.22 17.04
CA PRO A 79 19.31 2.94 18.03
C PRO A 79 19.17 4.42 17.66
N GLN A 80 17.97 4.96 17.79
CA GLN A 80 17.68 6.36 17.55
C GLN A 80 17.82 7.15 18.84
N ARG A 81 18.80 8.06 18.92
CA ARG A 81 18.94 8.97 20.04
C ARG A 81 17.79 9.98 20.05
N VAL A 82 17.25 10.26 21.24
CA VAL A 82 16.16 11.23 21.44
C VAL A 82 16.66 12.44 22.19
N GLU A 83 15.94 13.55 22.08
CA GLU A 83 16.23 14.78 22.85
C GLU A 83 16.17 14.52 24.33
N ARG A 84 17.06 15.13 25.09
CA ARG A 84 17.18 15.03 26.54
C ARG A 84 16.89 16.40 27.17
N ASN A 85 16.27 16.41 28.32
CA ASN A 85 16.16 17.59 29.16
C ASN A 85 17.34 17.65 30.15
N LEU A 86 17.42 18.69 30.97
CA LEU A 86 18.51 18.85 31.91
C LEU A 86 18.55 17.73 32.96
N SER A 87 17.39 17.22 33.38
CA SER A 87 17.28 16.14 34.39
C SER A 87 17.76 14.79 33.85
N THR A 88 17.80 14.61 32.53
CA THR A 88 18.26 13.39 31.84
C THR A 88 19.53 13.60 31.02
N SER A 89 20.21 14.76 31.18
CA SER A 89 21.36 15.12 30.36
C SER A 89 22.56 14.16 30.50
N LEU A 90 22.68 13.49 31.65
CA LEU A 90 23.71 12.50 31.92
C LEU A 90 23.29 11.07 31.57
N ASP A 91 22.06 10.88 31.15
CA ASP A 91 21.52 9.56 30.78
C ASP A 91 21.68 9.30 29.29
N GLU A 92 21.69 8.04 28.88
CA GLU A 92 21.56 7.64 27.49
C GLU A 92 20.10 7.32 27.21
N CYS A 93 19.47 8.17 26.38
CA CYS A 93 18.08 8.05 25.98
C CYS A 93 18.01 7.68 24.50
N GLN A 94 17.39 6.53 24.21
CA GLN A 94 17.30 6.01 22.85
C GLN A 94 16.04 5.21 22.61
N VAL A 95 15.66 5.10 21.33
CA VAL A 95 14.63 4.17 20.87
C VAL A 95 15.31 3.05 20.11
N VAL A 96 15.06 1.81 20.51
CA VAL A 96 15.58 0.61 19.84
C VAL A 96 14.42 -0.08 19.12
N SER A 97 14.62 -0.40 17.85
CA SER A 97 13.67 -1.21 17.07
C SER A 97 13.97 -2.69 17.33
N GLU A 98 12.97 -3.43 17.82
CA GLU A 98 13.06 -4.88 18.01
C GLU A 98 11.95 -5.59 17.22
N PRO A 99 12.21 -6.81 16.68
CA PRO A 99 11.19 -7.57 15.95
C PRO A 99 10.00 -7.91 16.86
N LEU A 100 8.80 -7.93 16.27
CA LEU A 100 7.57 -8.30 16.98
C LEU A 100 7.53 -9.79 17.34
N GLY A 101 8.01 -10.66 16.46
CA GLY A 101 8.01 -12.10 16.67
C GLY A 101 7.63 -12.91 15.44
N LEU A 102 6.47 -13.56 15.50
CA LEU A 102 5.88 -14.28 14.38
C LEU A 102 4.77 -13.45 13.74
N VAL A 103 4.92 -13.13 12.47
CA VAL A 103 3.94 -12.34 11.71
C VAL A 103 3.16 -13.20 10.72
N PHE A 104 1.92 -12.83 10.44
CA PHE A 104 1.07 -13.48 9.45
C PHE A 104 0.78 -12.50 8.30
N ILE A 105 1.13 -12.90 7.09
CA ILE A 105 0.97 -12.08 5.87
C ILE A 105 -0.04 -12.76 4.95
N MET A 106 -1.12 -12.07 4.66
CA MET A 106 -2.17 -12.53 3.75
C MET A 106 -2.21 -11.62 2.52
N GLY A 107 -1.77 -12.14 1.38
CA GLY A 107 -1.69 -11.43 0.11
C GLY A 107 -2.94 -11.60 -0.73
N SER A 108 -3.34 -10.54 -1.44
CA SER A 108 -4.48 -10.59 -2.37
C SER A 108 -4.09 -11.19 -3.73
N TRP A 109 -5.09 -11.71 -4.42
CA TRP A 109 -4.98 -12.34 -5.73
C TRP A 109 -4.64 -11.38 -6.88
N CYS A 110 -4.88 -10.09 -6.75
CA CYS A 110 -4.73 -9.12 -7.84
C CYS A 110 -3.26 -8.83 -8.22
N SER A 111 -2.36 -8.94 -7.25
CA SER A 111 -0.91 -8.86 -7.45
C SER A 111 -0.22 -9.81 -6.47
N PRO A 112 -0.38 -11.13 -6.66
CA PRO A 112 -0.11 -12.12 -5.62
C PRO A 112 1.37 -12.22 -5.23
N ILE A 113 2.29 -11.94 -6.14
CA ILE A 113 3.73 -11.94 -5.84
C ILE A 113 4.07 -10.71 -5.00
N GLN A 114 3.70 -9.53 -5.48
CA GLN A 114 3.99 -8.26 -4.80
C GLN A 114 3.36 -8.21 -3.40
N LEU A 115 2.08 -8.54 -3.29
CA LEU A 115 1.31 -8.38 -2.05
C LEU A 115 1.63 -9.45 -0.99
N CYS A 116 2.33 -10.51 -1.35
CA CYS A 116 2.92 -11.46 -0.41
C CYS A 116 4.37 -11.10 -0.06
N LEU A 117 5.21 -10.80 -1.07
CA LEU A 117 6.65 -10.71 -0.86
C LEU A 117 7.13 -9.33 -0.40
N VAL A 118 6.47 -8.22 -0.78
CA VAL A 118 6.85 -6.88 -0.28
C VAL A 118 6.66 -6.78 1.25
N PRO A 119 5.54 -7.19 1.84
CA PRO A 119 5.43 -7.25 3.29
C PRO A 119 6.44 -8.23 3.93
N LEU A 120 6.73 -9.35 3.27
CA LEU A 120 7.73 -10.31 3.75
C LEU A 120 9.13 -9.70 3.81
N VAL A 121 9.52 -8.89 2.82
CA VAL A 121 10.78 -8.11 2.87
C VAL A 121 10.85 -7.27 4.15
N GLY A 122 9.77 -6.57 4.48
CA GLY A 122 9.69 -5.77 5.71
C GLY A 122 9.82 -6.63 6.98
N ALA A 123 9.13 -7.77 7.01
CA ALA A 123 9.19 -8.70 8.13
C ALA A 123 10.61 -9.27 8.34
N ILE A 124 11.30 -9.67 7.27
CA ILE A 124 12.69 -10.15 7.29
C ILE A 124 13.62 -9.03 7.76
N ALA A 125 13.51 -7.83 7.18
CA ALA A 125 14.35 -6.68 7.54
C ALA A 125 14.22 -6.32 9.01
N ALA A 126 13.01 -6.39 9.58
CA ALA A 126 12.77 -6.15 10.99
C ALA A 126 13.23 -7.31 11.90
N GLY A 127 13.48 -8.51 11.35
CA GLY A 127 13.98 -9.68 12.08
C GLY A 127 12.90 -10.60 12.62
N ASN A 128 11.72 -10.62 11.99
CA ASN A 128 10.63 -11.54 12.35
C ASN A 128 10.74 -12.89 11.63
N CYS A 129 10.05 -13.90 12.16
CA CYS A 129 9.59 -15.05 11.40
C CYS A 129 8.23 -14.75 10.77
N ALA A 130 7.90 -15.42 9.67
CA ALA A 130 6.64 -15.14 8.98
C ALA A 130 5.95 -16.40 8.47
N ILE A 131 4.62 -16.40 8.52
CA ILE A 131 3.75 -17.29 7.77
C ILE A 131 3.05 -16.47 6.69
N ILE A 132 3.06 -16.96 5.46
CA ILE A 132 2.50 -16.29 4.29
C ILE A 132 1.31 -17.11 3.79
N SER A 133 0.18 -16.49 3.55
CA SER A 133 -0.99 -17.07 2.90
C SER A 133 -1.31 -16.30 1.61
N PRO A 134 -0.83 -16.79 0.46
CA PRO A 134 -1.29 -16.28 -0.83
C PRO A 134 -2.77 -16.61 -1.03
N SER A 135 -3.46 -15.79 -1.82
CA SER A 135 -4.88 -16.03 -2.12
C SER A 135 -5.09 -17.31 -2.94
N GLU A 136 -6.11 -18.07 -2.58
CA GLU A 136 -6.57 -19.26 -3.34
C GLU A 136 -7.04 -18.93 -4.77
N CYS A 137 -7.45 -17.67 -5.02
CA CYS A 137 -7.87 -17.22 -6.35
C CYS A 137 -6.73 -17.19 -7.36
N SER A 138 -5.47 -17.09 -6.91
CA SER A 138 -4.25 -17.14 -7.73
C SER A 138 -3.47 -18.44 -7.45
N ALA A 139 -4.11 -19.57 -7.69
CA ALA A 139 -3.65 -20.89 -7.25
C ALA A 139 -2.26 -21.28 -7.79
N HIS A 140 -1.96 -21.01 -9.07
CA HIS A 140 -0.66 -21.36 -9.65
C HIS A 140 0.47 -20.55 -9.04
N THR A 141 0.24 -19.26 -8.78
CA THR A 141 1.20 -18.40 -8.08
C THR A 141 1.35 -18.82 -6.62
N ALA A 142 0.26 -19.17 -5.94
CA ALA A 142 0.28 -19.64 -4.56
C ALA A 142 1.08 -20.94 -4.40
N GLU A 143 0.88 -21.92 -5.29
CA GLU A 143 1.65 -23.17 -5.32
C GLU A 143 3.13 -22.93 -5.62
N LEU A 144 3.44 -22.00 -6.53
CA LEU A 144 4.83 -21.64 -6.84
C LEU A 144 5.52 -21.02 -5.62
N LEU A 145 4.89 -20.11 -4.93
CA LEU A 145 5.42 -19.52 -3.68
C LEU A 145 5.59 -20.58 -2.59
N HIS A 146 4.61 -21.49 -2.43
CA HIS A 146 4.69 -22.59 -1.46
C HIS A 146 5.88 -23.52 -1.72
N ARG A 147 6.23 -23.74 -2.98
CA ARG A 147 7.38 -24.55 -3.37
C ARG A 147 8.72 -23.83 -3.22
N LEU A 148 8.79 -22.55 -3.63
CA LEU A 148 10.06 -21.84 -3.73
C LEU A 148 10.53 -21.23 -2.40
N ILE A 149 9.64 -20.68 -1.60
CA ILE A 149 10.03 -20.01 -0.35
C ILE A 149 10.82 -20.92 0.59
N PRO A 150 10.40 -22.17 0.89
CA PRO A 150 11.18 -23.04 1.76
C PRO A 150 12.52 -23.50 1.16
N PHE A 151 12.70 -23.38 -0.16
CA PHE A 151 13.95 -23.74 -0.84
C PHE A 151 15.00 -22.65 -0.77
N TYR A 152 14.58 -21.37 -0.82
CA TYR A 152 15.48 -20.22 -0.83
C TYR A 152 15.66 -19.59 0.55
N LEU A 153 14.61 -19.52 1.35
CA LEU A 153 14.62 -18.90 2.67
C LEU A 153 14.74 -19.95 3.78
N ASP A 154 15.16 -19.52 4.97
CA ASP A 154 15.24 -20.38 6.14
C ASP A 154 13.87 -21.01 6.45
N ASN A 155 13.78 -22.31 6.24
CA ASN A 155 12.55 -23.08 6.36
C ASN A 155 12.11 -23.37 7.81
N GLU A 156 12.85 -22.90 8.82
CA GLU A 156 12.41 -22.86 10.21
C GLU A 156 11.69 -21.52 10.52
N CYS A 157 12.01 -20.47 9.75
CA CYS A 157 11.53 -19.11 9.98
C CYS A 157 10.39 -18.69 9.06
N PHE A 158 10.38 -19.18 7.80
CA PHE A 158 9.48 -18.67 6.75
C PHE A 158 8.69 -19.83 6.12
N HIS A 159 7.35 -19.73 6.22
CA HIS A 159 6.47 -20.77 5.73
C HIS A 159 5.36 -20.18 4.86
N VAL A 160 4.92 -20.95 3.86
CA VAL A 160 3.74 -20.66 3.05
C VAL A 160 2.67 -21.68 3.35
N ILE A 161 1.45 -21.21 3.63
CA ILE A 161 0.28 -22.05 3.78
C ILE A 161 -0.70 -21.77 2.64
N LEU A 162 -1.33 -22.82 2.15
CA LEU A 162 -2.40 -22.72 1.14
C LEU A 162 -3.73 -22.85 1.89
N ALA A 163 -4.30 -21.71 2.30
CA ALA A 163 -5.53 -21.63 3.07
C ALA A 163 -6.62 -20.95 2.26
N GLY A 164 -7.87 -21.39 2.41
CA GLY A 164 -9.02 -20.71 1.85
C GLY A 164 -9.31 -19.40 2.58
N THR A 165 -9.88 -18.43 1.89
CA THR A 165 -10.21 -17.11 2.45
C THR A 165 -11.11 -17.21 3.70
N ASN A 166 -11.99 -18.22 3.75
CA ASN A 166 -12.88 -18.42 4.89
C ASN A 166 -12.18 -18.96 6.15
N ASP A 167 -11.01 -19.59 6.00
CA ASP A 167 -10.25 -20.19 7.09
C ASP A 167 -9.33 -19.14 7.77
N LEU A 168 -9.05 -18.04 7.10
CA LEU A 168 -8.10 -17.02 7.57
C LEU A 168 -8.44 -16.46 8.98
N PRO A 169 -9.70 -16.14 9.32
CA PRO A 169 -10.02 -15.66 10.68
C PRO A 169 -9.69 -16.68 11.77
N GLU A 170 -9.90 -17.97 11.53
CA GLU A 170 -9.58 -19.04 12.48
C GLU A 170 -8.06 -19.20 12.64
N ILE A 171 -7.31 -19.04 11.52
CA ILE A 171 -5.85 -19.05 11.57
C ILE A 171 -5.33 -17.86 12.38
N VAL A 172 -5.94 -16.68 12.26
CA VAL A 172 -5.56 -15.49 13.05
C VAL A 172 -5.77 -15.73 14.55
N ASP A 173 -6.79 -16.50 14.95
CA ASP A 173 -7.04 -16.89 16.36
C ASP A 173 -5.89 -17.73 16.96
N LEU A 174 -5.01 -18.34 16.16
CA LEU A 174 -3.82 -19.07 16.61
C LEU A 174 -2.73 -18.15 17.22
N LYS A 175 -3.03 -16.86 17.33
CA LYS A 175 -2.21 -15.80 17.92
C LYS A 175 -0.89 -15.57 17.20
N PHE A 176 -0.83 -14.45 16.51
CA PHE A 176 0.38 -13.89 15.90
C PHE A 176 0.82 -12.64 16.68
N ASP A 177 2.01 -12.13 16.38
CA ASP A 177 2.52 -10.91 16.99
C ASP A 177 2.27 -9.69 16.08
N HIS A 178 1.93 -9.92 14.81
CA HIS A 178 1.37 -8.95 13.87
C HIS A 178 0.64 -9.67 12.74
N VAL A 179 -0.40 -9.03 12.20
CA VAL A 179 -1.15 -9.50 11.04
C VAL A 179 -1.10 -8.44 9.95
N PHE A 180 -0.68 -8.81 8.75
CA PHE A 180 -0.71 -7.97 7.56
C PHE A 180 -1.69 -8.56 6.55
N PHE A 181 -2.68 -7.79 6.15
CA PHE A 181 -3.73 -8.24 5.23
C PHE A 181 -3.94 -7.25 4.09
N THR A 182 -4.04 -7.76 2.87
CA THR A 182 -4.47 -7.01 1.69
C THR A 182 -5.66 -7.71 1.04
N GLY A 183 -6.75 -7.00 0.85
CA GLY A 183 -7.96 -7.58 0.26
C GLY A 183 -9.17 -6.65 0.31
N SER A 184 -10.37 -7.24 0.35
CA SER A 184 -11.62 -6.50 0.46
C SER A 184 -11.83 -5.92 1.85
N LYS A 185 -12.68 -4.89 1.94
CA LYS A 185 -13.07 -4.26 3.21
C LYS A 185 -13.78 -5.25 4.14
N GLU A 186 -14.64 -6.09 3.58
CA GLU A 186 -15.38 -7.10 4.33
C GLU A 186 -14.47 -8.14 4.96
N GLU A 187 -13.51 -8.65 4.19
CA GLU A 187 -12.51 -9.60 4.68
C GLU A 187 -11.60 -8.95 5.72
N GLY A 188 -11.08 -7.74 5.44
CA GLY A 188 -10.26 -6.99 6.37
C GLY A 188 -10.94 -6.73 7.71
N SER A 189 -12.24 -6.46 7.70
CA SER A 189 -13.04 -6.30 8.93
C SER A 189 -13.10 -7.61 9.73
N ARG A 190 -13.32 -8.76 9.08
CA ARG A 190 -13.31 -10.08 9.75
C ARG A 190 -11.93 -10.40 10.36
N ILE A 191 -10.86 -10.12 9.62
CA ILE A 191 -9.48 -10.30 10.10
C ILE A 191 -9.20 -9.42 11.31
N ALA A 192 -9.57 -8.14 11.26
CA ALA A 192 -9.39 -7.22 12.39
C ALA A 192 -10.17 -7.67 13.66
N GLN A 193 -11.39 -8.17 13.46
CA GLN A 193 -12.19 -8.72 14.56
C GLN A 193 -11.54 -9.97 15.18
N ALA A 194 -10.99 -10.88 14.36
CA ALA A 194 -10.27 -12.04 14.85
C ALA A 194 -9.02 -11.61 15.63
N ALA A 195 -8.19 -10.74 15.05
CA ALA A 195 -6.96 -10.24 15.67
C ALA A 195 -7.22 -9.51 17.01
N SER A 196 -8.36 -8.83 17.14
CA SER A 196 -8.71 -8.12 18.37
C SER A 196 -8.89 -9.03 19.59
N ARG A 197 -9.26 -10.30 19.39
CA ARG A 197 -9.44 -11.27 20.48
C ARG A 197 -8.14 -11.57 21.22
N THR A 198 -7.01 -11.50 20.52
CA THR A 198 -5.67 -11.73 21.05
C THR A 198 -4.85 -10.46 21.22
N ILE A 199 -5.46 -9.28 20.97
CA ILE A 199 -4.81 -7.96 20.99
C ILE A 199 -3.62 -7.94 20.00
N THR A 200 -3.75 -8.62 18.87
CA THR A 200 -2.75 -8.65 17.82
C THR A 200 -2.86 -7.39 16.94
N PRO A 201 -1.79 -6.59 16.81
CA PRO A 201 -1.80 -5.42 15.92
C PRO A 201 -1.94 -5.86 14.45
N VAL A 202 -2.66 -5.03 13.67
CA VAL A 202 -2.93 -5.31 12.26
C VAL A 202 -2.49 -4.18 11.36
N THR A 203 -2.02 -4.51 10.16
CA THR A 203 -1.91 -3.60 9.02
C THR A 203 -2.86 -4.08 7.94
N LEU A 204 -3.78 -3.21 7.52
CA LEU A 204 -4.82 -3.52 6.54
C LEU A 204 -4.69 -2.59 5.34
N VAL A 205 -4.55 -3.14 4.15
CA VAL A 205 -4.59 -2.40 2.87
C VAL A 205 -5.82 -2.88 2.12
N LEU A 206 -6.84 -2.04 2.06
CA LEU A 206 -8.17 -2.46 1.63
C LEU A 206 -8.60 -1.76 0.34
N GLY A 207 -9.42 -2.46 -0.44
CA GLY A 207 -10.08 -1.90 -1.61
C GLY A 207 -10.93 -0.66 -1.25
N SER A 208 -11.04 0.26 -2.20
CA SER A 208 -11.79 1.51 -2.03
C SER A 208 -12.16 2.13 -3.39
N LYS A 209 -13.08 3.09 -3.36
CA LYS A 209 -13.45 3.88 -4.55
C LYS A 209 -12.45 5.01 -4.78
N ASN A 210 -11.45 4.81 -5.61
CA ASN A 210 -10.40 5.79 -5.88
C ASN A 210 -10.84 6.84 -6.91
N PRO A 211 -11.03 8.12 -6.52
CA PRO A 211 -11.38 9.19 -7.44
C PRO A 211 -10.19 9.63 -8.30
N CYS A 212 -10.50 10.02 -9.53
CA CYS A 212 -9.58 10.68 -10.43
C CYS A 212 -10.21 11.97 -10.94
N TYR A 213 -9.69 13.13 -10.55
CA TYR A 213 -10.19 14.43 -11.03
C TYR A 213 -9.41 14.88 -12.28
N VAL A 214 -10.13 15.32 -13.32
CA VAL A 214 -9.56 15.90 -14.55
C VAL A 214 -10.07 17.32 -14.73
N ASP A 215 -9.14 18.26 -14.63
CA ASP A 215 -9.39 19.70 -14.71
C ASP A 215 -9.63 20.20 -16.13
N GLU A 216 -10.30 21.36 -16.29
CA GLU A 216 -10.52 22.00 -17.57
C GLU A 216 -9.22 22.36 -18.31
N GLN A 217 -8.16 22.71 -17.55
CA GLN A 217 -6.83 23.08 -18.05
C GLN A 217 -5.87 21.90 -18.14
N CYS A 218 -6.37 20.70 -18.39
CA CYS A 218 -5.56 19.50 -18.48
C CYS A 218 -5.17 19.19 -19.94
N GLU A 219 -3.92 18.74 -20.15
CA GLU A 219 -3.52 18.12 -21.44
C GLU A 219 -4.19 16.73 -21.52
N ILE A 220 -5.30 16.70 -22.26
CA ILE A 220 -6.25 15.60 -22.29
C ILE A 220 -5.64 14.32 -22.83
N THR A 221 -4.74 14.40 -23.84
CA THR A 221 -4.14 13.22 -24.47
C THR A 221 -3.27 12.46 -23.48
N THR A 222 -2.39 13.16 -22.77
CA THR A 222 -1.51 12.59 -21.75
C THR A 222 -2.33 12.06 -20.55
N ALA A 223 -3.32 12.82 -20.09
CA ALA A 223 -4.20 12.38 -19.03
C ALA A 223 -4.93 11.09 -19.42
N ALA A 224 -5.52 11.03 -20.60
CA ALA A 224 -6.21 9.85 -21.11
C ALA A 224 -5.28 8.62 -21.18
N GLN A 225 -4.04 8.79 -21.67
CA GLN A 225 -3.07 7.70 -21.73
C GLN A 225 -2.73 7.15 -20.35
N ARG A 226 -2.46 8.01 -19.37
CA ARG A 226 -2.11 7.62 -17.99
C ARG A 226 -3.29 7.00 -17.27
N ILE A 227 -4.48 7.57 -17.41
CA ILE A 227 -5.71 7.03 -16.81
C ILE A 227 -6.07 5.68 -17.44
N ALA A 228 -6.04 5.55 -18.78
CA ALA A 228 -6.34 4.31 -19.48
C ALA A 228 -5.35 3.20 -19.09
N TRP A 229 -4.05 3.51 -19.07
CA TRP A 229 -3.04 2.57 -18.61
C TRP A 229 -3.31 2.10 -17.17
N ALA A 230 -3.51 3.03 -16.26
CA ALA A 230 -3.73 2.72 -14.85
C ALA A 230 -5.04 1.93 -14.61
N ARG A 231 -6.10 2.23 -15.37
CA ARG A 231 -7.37 1.53 -15.23
C ARG A 231 -7.37 0.15 -15.86
N PHE A 232 -6.73 -0.03 -17.03
CA PHE A 232 -6.81 -1.27 -17.80
C PHE A 232 -5.63 -2.22 -17.58
N HIS A 233 -4.58 -1.78 -16.91
CA HIS A 233 -3.51 -2.62 -16.39
C HIS A 233 -4.09 -3.79 -15.58
N ASN A 234 -3.58 -5.01 -15.78
CA ASN A 234 -4.08 -6.23 -15.13
C ASN A 234 -5.62 -6.43 -15.31
N ALA A 235 -6.17 -6.05 -16.46
CA ALA A 235 -7.62 -6.02 -16.72
C ALA A 235 -8.41 -5.24 -15.65
N GLY A 236 -7.84 -4.16 -15.13
CA GLY A 236 -8.45 -3.31 -14.11
C GLY A 236 -8.51 -3.89 -12.69
N GLN A 237 -7.90 -5.04 -12.48
CA GLN A 237 -7.88 -5.74 -11.22
C GLN A 237 -6.74 -5.22 -10.33
N SER A 238 -6.92 -4.01 -9.79
CA SER A 238 -5.93 -3.33 -8.96
C SER A 238 -6.62 -2.49 -7.90
N LEU A 239 -6.17 -2.59 -6.64
CA LEU A 239 -6.66 -1.80 -5.51
C LEU A 239 -6.35 -0.30 -5.65
N VAL A 240 -5.36 0.03 -6.47
CA VAL A 240 -4.89 1.41 -6.67
C VAL A 240 -5.32 2.01 -8.01
N ALA A 241 -6.05 1.27 -8.86
CA ALA A 241 -6.56 1.82 -10.11
C ALA A 241 -7.57 2.95 -9.85
N PRO A 242 -7.65 3.98 -10.72
CA PRO A 242 -8.74 4.95 -10.69
C PRO A 242 -10.09 4.23 -10.86
N ASP A 243 -10.98 4.32 -9.89
CA ASP A 243 -12.27 3.64 -9.93
C ASP A 243 -13.36 4.44 -10.63
N TYR A 244 -13.21 5.76 -10.67
CA TYR A 244 -14.06 6.66 -11.42
C TYR A 244 -13.34 7.97 -11.71
N VAL A 245 -13.80 8.65 -12.76
CA VAL A 245 -13.29 9.96 -13.16
C VAL A 245 -14.34 11.04 -12.90
N LEU A 246 -13.98 12.08 -12.18
CA LEU A 246 -14.68 13.35 -12.11
C LEU A 246 -14.02 14.30 -13.11
N CYS A 247 -14.67 14.55 -14.24
CA CYS A 247 -14.11 15.35 -15.32
C CYS A 247 -14.86 16.66 -15.44
N HIS A 248 -14.12 17.79 -15.58
CA HIS A 248 -14.76 19.07 -15.87
C HIS A 248 -15.65 18.94 -17.12
N ALA A 249 -16.86 19.48 -17.06
CA ALA A 249 -17.89 19.28 -18.10
C ALA A 249 -17.40 19.66 -19.51
N ASP A 250 -16.62 20.76 -19.62
CA ASP A 250 -16.13 21.28 -20.89
C ASP A 250 -15.13 20.37 -21.61
N VAL A 251 -14.45 19.48 -20.87
CA VAL A 251 -13.44 18.57 -21.44
C VAL A 251 -13.87 17.11 -21.46
N LYS A 252 -15.02 16.77 -20.87
CA LYS A 252 -15.52 15.37 -20.76
C LYS A 252 -15.57 14.66 -22.12
N ALA A 253 -16.19 15.29 -23.13
CA ALA A 253 -16.31 14.68 -24.46
C ALA A 253 -14.96 14.41 -25.11
N ARG A 254 -14.00 15.34 -24.95
CA ARG A 254 -12.63 15.20 -25.44
C ARG A 254 -11.89 14.06 -24.71
N LEU A 255 -12.05 13.98 -23.40
CA LEU A 255 -11.45 12.91 -22.59
C LEU A 255 -11.98 11.53 -23.00
N VAL A 256 -13.29 11.36 -23.16
CA VAL A 256 -13.90 10.09 -23.59
C VAL A 256 -13.38 9.68 -24.97
N GLN A 257 -13.29 10.63 -25.91
CA GLN A 257 -12.74 10.36 -27.23
C GLN A 257 -11.25 9.98 -27.17
N ALA A 258 -10.46 10.66 -26.34
CA ALA A 258 -9.05 10.34 -26.13
C ALA A 258 -8.87 8.94 -25.48
N LEU A 259 -9.70 8.57 -24.49
CA LEU A 259 -9.70 7.23 -23.91
C LEU A 259 -10.01 6.14 -24.94
N LYS A 260 -10.96 6.40 -25.86
CA LYS A 260 -11.24 5.50 -26.99
C LYS A 260 -10.03 5.29 -27.89
N CYS A 261 -9.31 6.38 -28.22
CA CYS A 261 -8.07 6.29 -28.97
C CYS A 261 -6.98 5.51 -28.23
N CYS A 262 -6.85 5.70 -26.91
CA CYS A 262 -5.90 4.96 -26.10
C CYS A 262 -6.19 3.44 -26.09
N VAL A 263 -7.44 3.03 -25.95
CA VAL A 263 -7.82 1.60 -25.99
C VAL A 263 -7.44 0.98 -27.33
N MET A 264 -7.73 1.66 -28.43
CA MET A 264 -7.34 1.22 -29.78
C MET A 264 -5.81 1.15 -29.96
N GLN A 265 -5.09 2.14 -29.45
CA GLN A 265 -3.63 2.20 -29.53
C GLN A 265 -2.95 1.10 -28.69
N PHE A 266 -3.46 0.84 -27.49
CA PHE A 266 -2.83 -0.09 -26.54
C PHE A 266 -3.14 -1.55 -26.87
N TYR A 267 -4.35 -1.84 -27.32
CA TYR A 267 -4.86 -3.19 -27.43
C TYR A 267 -5.30 -3.58 -28.85
N GLY A 268 -5.29 -2.64 -29.81
CA GLY A 268 -5.72 -2.87 -31.18
C GLY A 268 -7.24 -2.79 -31.36
N SER A 269 -7.72 -3.21 -32.54
CA SER A 269 -9.14 -3.19 -32.91
C SER A 269 -9.95 -4.27 -32.17
N ASP A 270 -9.30 -5.34 -31.77
CA ASP A 270 -9.89 -6.42 -30.96
C ASP A 270 -9.02 -6.68 -29.72
N PRO A 271 -9.34 -6.06 -28.58
CA PRO A 271 -8.59 -6.25 -27.36
C PRO A 271 -8.64 -7.69 -26.82
N ALA A 272 -9.60 -8.52 -27.23
CA ALA A 272 -9.66 -9.93 -26.83
C ALA A 272 -8.46 -10.73 -27.38
N GLU A 273 -7.99 -10.40 -28.57
CA GLU A 273 -6.82 -11.02 -29.22
C GLU A 273 -5.48 -10.39 -28.78
N SER A 274 -5.52 -9.34 -27.99
CA SER A 274 -4.31 -8.62 -27.58
C SER A 274 -3.50 -9.41 -26.55
N ARG A 275 -2.23 -9.65 -26.83
CA ARG A 275 -1.26 -10.23 -25.89
C ARG A 275 -0.86 -9.28 -24.76
N SER A 276 -1.28 -8.03 -24.84
CA SER A 276 -1.03 -7.00 -23.82
C SER A 276 -2.21 -6.81 -22.86
N TYR A 277 -3.23 -7.67 -22.91
CA TYR A 277 -4.42 -7.54 -22.10
C TYR A 277 -4.73 -8.83 -21.33
N GLY A 278 -4.99 -8.69 -20.02
CA GLY A 278 -5.29 -9.80 -19.12
C GLY A 278 -6.73 -10.31 -19.17
N ARG A 279 -7.09 -11.15 -18.21
CA ARG A 279 -8.44 -11.71 -18.00
C ARG A 279 -8.84 -11.56 -16.54
N MET A 280 -10.16 -11.67 -16.28
CA MET A 280 -10.66 -11.74 -14.91
C MET A 280 -10.18 -13.05 -14.26
N VAL A 281 -9.82 -12.97 -12.97
CA VAL A 281 -9.21 -14.11 -12.26
C VAL A 281 -10.14 -15.33 -12.20
N ASN A 282 -11.43 -15.13 -11.94
CA ASN A 282 -12.42 -16.21 -11.87
C ASN A 282 -13.79 -15.76 -12.39
N LEU A 283 -14.73 -16.71 -12.50
CA LEU A 283 -16.08 -16.45 -13.00
C LEU A 283 -16.93 -15.63 -12.03
N GLU A 284 -16.69 -15.71 -10.75
CA GLU A 284 -17.43 -14.92 -9.75
C GLU A 284 -17.17 -13.43 -9.95
N LEU A 285 -15.88 -13.03 -10.01
CA LEU A 285 -15.49 -11.63 -10.24
C LEU A 285 -15.82 -11.16 -11.66
N PHE A 286 -15.74 -12.04 -12.65
CA PHE A 286 -16.23 -11.76 -14.00
C PHE A 286 -17.73 -11.41 -13.97
N ASN A 287 -18.57 -12.25 -13.38
CA ASN A 287 -20.02 -12.02 -13.33
C ASN A 287 -20.37 -10.76 -12.53
N ARG A 288 -19.71 -10.55 -11.39
CA ARG A 288 -19.85 -9.32 -10.59
C ARG A 288 -19.55 -8.07 -11.42
N THR A 289 -18.45 -8.06 -12.14
CA THR A 289 -18.03 -6.90 -12.95
C THR A 289 -18.95 -6.70 -14.15
N LYS A 290 -19.38 -7.78 -14.80
CA LYS A 290 -20.39 -7.77 -15.87
C LYS A 290 -21.70 -7.16 -15.40
N ASP A 291 -22.19 -7.52 -14.22
CA ASP A 291 -23.41 -6.97 -13.64
C ASP A 291 -23.28 -5.47 -13.33
N LEU A 292 -22.15 -5.04 -12.80
CA LEU A 292 -21.87 -3.61 -12.57
C LEU A 292 -21.87 -2.83 -13.91
N LEU A 293 -21.25 -3.38 -14.94
CA LEU A 293 -21.21 -2.80 -16.28
C LEU A 293 -22.62 -2.61 -16.87
N TRP A 294 -23.45 -3.66 -16.82
CA TRP A 294 -24.76 -3.63 -17.49
C TRP A 294 -25.85 -2.85 -16.74
N ARG A 295 -25.65 -2.63 -15.46
CA ARG A 295 -26.60 -1.92 -14.59
C ARG A 295 -26.23 -0.47 -14.33
N SER A 296 -25.21 0.06 -15.00
CA SER A 296 -24.70 1.40 -14.75
C SER A 296 -24.47 2.17 -16.04
N GLY A 297 -24.91 3.43 -16.10
CA GLY A 297 -24.64 4.37 -17.15
C GLY A 297 -24.84 3.87 -18.59
N LYS A 298 -24.08 4.45 -19.53
CA LYS A 298 -24.04 4.05 -20.95
C LYS A 298 -22.63 3.73 -21.38
N VAL A 299 -22.47 2.68 -22.18
CA VAL A 299 -21.20 2.28 -22.78
C VAL A 299 -20.80 3.29 -23.86
N ALA A 300 -19.69 3.98 -23.67
CA ALA A 300 -19.09 4.86 -24.66
C ALA A 300 -17.93 4.18 -25.42
N VAL A 301 -17.21 3.25 -24.74
CA VAL A 301 -16.10 2.46 -25.31
C VAL A 301 -16.19 1.06 -24.76
N GLY A 302 -15.93 0.04 -25.58
CA GLY A 302 -15.86 -1.36 -25.14
C GLY A 302 -17.24 -1.99 -24.91
N GLY A 303 -17.41 -2.67 -23.79
CA GLY A 303 -18.67 -3.31 -23.37
C GLY A 303 -18.82 -4.77 -23.78
N GLN A 304 -17.91 -5.31 -24.60
CA GLN A 304 -17.94 -6.73 -24.98
C GLN A 304 -17.50 -7.62 -23.83
N VAL A 305 -18.16 -8.77 -23.71
CA VAL A 305 -17.81 -9.79 -22.70
C VAL A 305 -17.81 -11.18 -23.35
N ILE A 306 -16.84 -12.02 -22.95
CA ILE A 306 -16.73 -13.43 -23.39
C ILE A 306 -16.54 -14.27 -22.13
N GLU A 307 -17.61 -14.92 -21.67
CA GLU A 307 -17.63 -15.67 -20.42
C GLU A 307 -16.64 -16.84 -20.42
N ALA A 308 -16.55 -17.57 -21.53
CA ALA A 308 -15.66 -18.73 -21.66
C ALA A 308 -14.16 -18.36 -21.43
N GLU A 309 -13.79 -17.12 -21.74
CA GLU A 309 -12.44 -16.58 -21.57
C GLU A 309 -12.29 -15.71 -20.33
N LYS A 310 -13.35 -15.52 -19.57
CA LYS A 310 -13.39 -14.51 -18.48
C LYS A 310 -12.96 -13.13 -18.95
N TYR A 311 -13.28 -12.81 -20.22
CA TYR A 311 -12.90 -11.55 -20.86
C TYR A 311 -13.97 -10.50 -20.69
N ILE A 312 -13.56 -9.31 -20.27
CA ILE A 312 -14.32 -8.06 -20.31
C ILE A 312 -13.48 -7.04 -21.04
N ALA A 313 -14.01 -6.42 -22.09
CA ALA A 313 -13.31 -5.40 -22.86
C ALA A 313 -12.95 -4.18 -21.98
N PRO A 314 -11.83 -3.49 -22.27
CA PRO A 314 -11.59 -2.16 -21.70
C PRO A 314 -12.78 -1.26 -21.98
N THR A 315 -13.49 -0.84 -20.93
CA THR A 315 -14.81 -0.20 -21.06
C THR A 315 -14.81 1.16 -20.38
N VAL A 316 -15.37 2.16 -21.07
CA VAL A 316 -15.64 3.48 -20.51
C VAL A 316 -17.16 3.69 -20.49
N LEU A 317 -17.68 4.07 -19.33
CA LEU A 317 -19.09 4.41 -19.13
C LEU A 317 -19.26 5.93 -19.01
N THR A 318 -20.34 6.43 -19.62
CA THR A 318 -20.82 7.80 -19.46
C THR A 318 -22.24 7.80 -18.92
N ASP A 319 -22.79 8.97 -18.61
CA ASP A 319 -24.13 9.12 -18.04
C ASP A 319 -24.33 8.29 -16.75
N VAL A 320 -23.25 8.11 -16.00
CA VAL A 320 -23.23 7.43 -14.71
C VAL A 320 -23.70 8.40 -13.63
N THR A 321 -24.56 7.92 -12.74
CA THR A 321 -25.04 8.66 -11.58
C THR A 321 -24.41 8.14 -10.30
N GLU A 322 -24.42 8.96 -9.24
CA GLU A 322 -23.90 8.55 -7.92
C GLU A 322 -24.56 7.27 -7.39
N THR A 323 -25.84 7.04 -7.73
CA THR A 323 -26.63 5.89 -7.25
C THR A 323 -26.43 4.62 -8.06
N ASP A 324 -25.74 4.68 -9.19
CA ASP A 324 -25.48 3.49 -10.01
C ASP A 324 -24.65 2.45 -9.24
N PRO A 325 -24.92 1.15 -9.43
CA PRO A 325 -24.22 0.08 -8.71
C PRO A 325 -22.68 0.15 -8.81
N ILE A 326 -22.15 0.60 -9.96
CA ILE A 326 -20.70 0.74 -10.16
C ILE A 326 -20.09 1.83 -9.27
N MET A 327 -20.88 2.80 -8.82
CA MET A 327 -20.39 3.86 -7.91
C MET A 327 -20.47 3.44 -6.45
N GLN A 328 -21.19 2.37 -6.11
CA GLN A 328 -21.42 1.91 -4.74
C GLN A 328 -20.42 0.82 -4.29
N LYS A 329 -19.64 0.24 -5.22
CA LYS A 329 -18.70 -0.85 -4.95
C LYS A 329 -17.39 -0.63 -5.68
N ASP A 330 -16.30 -1.21 -5.15
CA ASP A 330 -15.02 -1.27 -5.87
C ASP A 330 -15.22 -2.04 -7.18
N VAL A 331 -14.65 -1.51 -8.26
CA VAL A 331 -14.86 -2.15 -9.57
C VAL A 331 -14.03 -3.42 -9.70
N LEU A 332 -12.73 -3.37 -9.40
CA LEU A 332 -11.76 -4.46 -9.56
C LEU A 332 -11.90 -5.17 -10.91
N GLY A 333 -12.05 -4.39 -11.97
CA GLY A 333 -12.26 -4.87 -13.33
C GLY A 333 -12.11 -3.72 -14.34
N PRO A 334 -12.15 -3.99 -15.66
CA PRO A 334 -11.76 -3.04 -16.69
C PRO A 334 -12.89 -2.08 -17.08
N VAL A 335 -13.57 -1.49 -16.13
CA VAL A 335 -14.69 -0.56 -16.37
C VAL A 335 -14.41 0.77 -15.70
N LEU A 336 -14.42 1.85 -16.46
CA LEU A 336 -14.14 3.22 -16.01
C LEU A 336 -15.37 4.11 -16.19
N PRO A 337 -16.11 4.42 -15.13
CA PRO A 337 -17.16 5.44 -15.16
C PRO A 337 -16.57 6.85 -15.20
N VAL A 338 -17.11 7.71 -16.08
CA VAL A 338 -16.73 9.11 -16.24
C VAL A 338 -17.95 10.00 -15.97
N MET A 339 -17.87 10.79 -14.90
CA MET A 339 -18.90 11.74 -14.48
C MET A 339 -18.46 13.17 -14.77
N ALA A 340 -19.42 14.05 -15.11
CA ALA A 340 -19.16 15.47 -15.27
C ALA A 340 -19.29 16.19 -13.92
N VAL A 341 -18.39 17.15 -13.68
CA VAL A 341 -18.46 18.15 -12.63
C VAL A 341 -18.22 19.54 -13.21
N ASN A 342 -18.74 20.57 -12.58
CA ASN A 342 -18.63 21.95 -13.10
C ASN A 342 -17.48 22.74 -12.45
N SER A 343 -16.90 22.21 -11.38
CA SER A 343 -15.82 22.88 -10.67
C SER A 343 -15.02 21.91 -9.79
N LEU A 344 -13.85 22.36 -9.35
CA LEU A 344 -13.06 21.67 -8.33
C LEU A 344 -13.82 21.56 -7.00
N ASP A 345 -14.60 22.58 -6.62
CA ASP A 345 -15.39 22.57 -5.37
C ASP A 345 -16.44 21.46 -5.38
N GLU A 346 -17.10 21.25 -6.52
CA GLU A 346 -18.04 20.15 -6.70
C GLU A 346 -17.34 18.80 -6.60
N ALA A 347 -16.16 18.66 -7.22
CA ALA A 347 -15.36 17.44 -7.13
C ALA A 347 -14.92 17.14 -5.68
N ILE A 348 -14.40 18.13 -4.95
CA ILE A 348 -14.00 17.99 -3.53
C ILE A 348 -15.22 17.60 -2.68
N THR A 349 -16.36 18.25 -2.90
CA THR A 349 -17.60 17.94 -2.18
C THR A 349 -18.04 16.49 -2.45
N PHE A 350 -17.99 16.06 -3.71
CA PHE A 350 -18.33 14.69 -4.08
C PHE A 350 -17.40 13.67 -3.43
N ILE A 351 -16.08 13.90 -3.48
CA ILE A 351 -15.08 13.01 -2.86
C ILE A 351 -15.29 12.92 -1.34
N ASN A 352 -15.51 14.04 -0.67
CA ASN A 352 -15.69 14.09 0.79
C ASN A 352 -17.00 13.48 1.27
N LYS A 353 -18.00 13.34 0.39
CA LYS A 353 -19.26 12.65 0.67
C LYS A 353 -19.07 11.12 0.69
N GLN A 354 -18.07 10.63 -0.03
CA GLN A 354 -17.73 9.20 -0.08
C GLN A 354 -16.83 8.79 1.10
N GLU A 355 -16.65 7.49 1.28
CA GLU A 355 -15.66 6.96 2.22
C GLU A 355 -14.23 7.37 1.78
N LYS A 356 -13.33 7.54 2.75
CA LYS A 356 -11.93 7.91 2.48
C LYS A 356 -11.25 6.84 1.62
N PRO A 357 -10.80 7.20 0.40
CA PRO A 357 -10.20 6.25 -0.53
C PRO A 357 -8.76 5.90 -0.17
N LEU A 358 -8.26 4.82 -0.74
CA LEU A 358 -6.85 4.46 -0.69
C LEU A 358 -5.98 5.45 -1.48
N CYS A 359 -6.47 5.89 -2.66
CA CYS A 359 -5.76 6.83 -3.53
C CYS A 359 -6.69 7.93 -4.03
N VAL A 360 -6.15 9.16 -4.17
CA VAL A 360 -6.77 10.27 -4.92
C VAL A 360 -5.83 10.66 -6.05
N TYR A 361 -6.37 10.78 -7.25
CA TYR A 361 -5.65 11.18 -8.47
C TYR A 361 -6.18 12.51 -8.99
N ALA A 362 -5.29 13.31 -9.58
CA ALA A 362 -5.70 14.58 -10.14
C ALA A 362 -4.83 15.01 -11.32
N TYR A 363 -5.45 15.50 -12.39
CA TYR A 363 -4.79 15.91 -13.62
C TYR A 363 -5.10 17.38 -13.95
N SER A 364 -4.07 18.20 -14.10
CA SER A 364 -4.15 19.61 -14.50
C SER A 364 -2.80 20.10 -15.02
N ASP A 365 -2.80 20.93 -16.05
CA ASP A 365 -1.59 21.56 -16.61
C ASP A 365 -1.39 23.00 -16.15
N ASN A 366 -2.03 23.40 -15.07
CA ASN A 366 -1.79 24.74 -14.55
C ASN A 366 -0.28 24.87 -14.23
N SER A 367 0.49 25.43 -15.18
CA SER A 367 1.95 25.48 -15.23
C SER A 367 2.61 26.22 -14.06
N LYS A 368 1.83 26.91 -13.26
CA LYS A 368 2.28 27.49 -11.99
C LYS A 368 2.59 26.42 -10.94
N VAL A 369 2.18 25.17 -11.12
CA VAL A 369 2.40 24.05 -10.18
C VAL A 369 3.79 23.41 -10.33
N THR A 370 4.34 23.38 -11.54
CA THR A 370 5.58 22.65 -11.86
C THR A 370 6.86 23.35 -11.36
N ARG A 371 6.81 24.60 -10.96
CA ARG A 371 7.99 25.40 -10.56
C ARG A 371 8.35 25.36 -9.07
N LEU A 372 7.58 24.69 -8.21
CA LEU A 372 7.74 24.75 -6.75
C LEU A 372 8.38 23.51 -6.11
N ILE A 373 9.02 22.64 -6.88
CA ILE A 373 9.86 21.54 -6.32
C ILE A 373 11.32 21.99 -6.19
N ARG A 374 11.57 23.19 -5.68
CA ARG A 374 12.88 23.55 -5.14
C ARG A 374 12.71 24.18 -3.76
N PRO A 375 13.32 23.62 -2.70
CA PRO A 375 13.32 24.26 -1.40
C PRO A 375 14.29 25.44 -1.44
N GLN A 376 13.77 26.64 -1.63
CA GLN A 376 14.49 27.86 -1.30
C GLN A 376 13.55 28.91 -0.72
N SER A 377 13.81 29.21 0.55
CA SER A 377 13.53 30.45 1.28
C SER A 377 12.16 31.13 1.09
N VAL A 378 11.48 31.20 2.19
CA VAL A 378 10.50 32.22 2.62
C VAL A 378 10.36 33.41 1.66
N GLY A 379 9.18 33.52 1.02
CA GLY A 379 8.83 34.68 0.20
C GLY A 379 7.51 34.44 -0.53
N THR A 380 6.47 34.95 0.03
CA THR A 380 5.09 35.08 -0.46
C THR A 380 4.90 35.13 -1.96
N GLN A 381 4.26 34.09 -2.55
CA GLN A 381 3.36 34.23 -3.69
C GLN A 381 2.31 33.10 -3.69
N PHE A 382 1.10 33.43 -3.30
CA PHE A 382 -0.04 32.56 -3.00
C PHE A 382 -0.93 32.19 -4.22
N GLY A 383 -0.44 32.15 -5.44
CA GLY A 383 -1.32 32.04 -6.60
C GLY A 383 -1.48 30.65 -7.24
N SER A 384 -0.50 29.74 -7.10
CA SER A 384 -0.48 28.50 -7.89
C SER A 384 -0.32 27.22 -7.07
N PHE A 385 0.01 27.32 -5.81
CA PHE A 385 -0.07 26.27 -4.83
C PHE A 385 -1.54 25.88 -4.54
N ALA A 386 -2.48 26.70 -4.98
CA ALA A 386 -3.86 26.65 -4.56
C ALA A 386 -4.62 25.41 -5.07
N PHE A 387 -4.40 24.94 -6.31
CA PHE A 387 -5.20 23.86 -6.89
C PHE A 387 -4.86 22.50 -6.27
N TRP A 388 -3.60 22.07 -6.38
CA TRP A 388 -3.14 20.79 -5.81
C TRP A 388 -3.22 20.78 -4.29
N SER A 389 -2.86 21.90 -3.67
CA SER A 389 -2.95 22.09 -2.23
C SER A 389 -4.39 21.97 -1.74
N ARG A 390 -5.38 22.52 -2.48
CA ARG A 390 -6.78 22.37 -2.11
C ARG A 390 -7.23 20.92 -2.17
N LEU A 391 -7.07 20.24 -3.31
CA LEU A 391 -7.51 18.85 -3.42
C LEU A 391 -6.78 17.94 -2.41
N MET A 392 -5.47 18.11 -2.25
CA MET A 392 -4.69 17.35 -1.29
C MET A 392 -5.03 17.65 0.18
N ASN A 393 -5.33 18.91 0.53
CA ASN A 393 -5.58 19.31 1.91
C ASN A 393 -7.06 19.27 2.31
N GLU A 394 -7.97 19.45 1.34
CA GLU A 394 -9.42 19.45 1.57
C GLU A 394 -10.05 18.06 1.38
N THR A 395 -9.30 17.05 0.93
CA THR A 395 -9.72 15.64 0.89
C THR A 395 -8.82 14.78 1.78
N SER A 396 -9.29 13.60 2.16
CA SER A 396 -8.52 12.65 2.96
C SER A 396 -8.40 11.32 2.21
N SER A 397 -7.17 10.81 2.06
CA SER A 397 -6.88 9.54 1.39
C SER A 397 -5.61 8.90 1.95
N GLY A 398 -5.39 7.62 1.65
CA GLY A 398 -4.14 6.94 1.96
C GLY A 398 -2.95 7.52 1.21
N SER A 399 -3.14 7.88 -0.07
CA SER A 399 -2.12 8.52 -0.92
C SER A 399 -2.73 9.49 -1.93
N PHE A 400 -1.90 10.37 -2.46
CA PHE A 400 -2.27 11.35 -3.49
C PHE A 400 -1.23 11.33 -4.61
N CYS A 401 -1.69 11.38 -5.88
CA CYS A 401 -0.80 11.49 -7.03
C CYS A 401 -1.35 12.52 -8.02
N SER A 402 -0.48 13.42 -8.47
CA SER A 402 -0.81 14.44 -9.46
C SER A 402 -0.21 14.11 -10.82
N ASN A 403 -0.98 14.33 -11.88
CA ASN A 403 -0.62 14.13 -13.29
C ASN A 403 -0.11 12.71 -13.62
N ASP A 404 -0.39 11.74 -12.75
CA ASP A 404 -0.20 10.32 -12.99
C ASP A 404 -1.14 9.50 -12.10
N SER A 405 -1.09 8.17 -12.26
CA SER A 405 -1.85 7.23 -11.44
C SER A 405 -0.99 6.01 -11.12
N ILE A 406 -1.24 5.37 -9.97
CA ILE A 406 -0.57 4.16 -9.48
C ILE A 406 0.88 4.40 -9.01
N LEU A 407 1.68 5.21 -9.71
CA LEU A 407 3.14 5.29 -9.49
C LEU A 407 3.56 5.57 -8.04
N GLN A 408 2.79 6.36 -7.28
CA GLN A 408 3.09 6.63 -5.87
C GLN A 408 3.05 5.36 -5.00
N SER A 409 2.24 4.37 -5.37
CA SER A 409 2.13 3.08 -4.68
C SER A 409 3.26 2.11 -5.02
N LEU A 410 4.08 2.44 -6.02
CA LEU A 410 5.21 1.62 -6.48
C LEU A 410 6.55 2.15 -5.96
N MET A 411 6.56 3.31 -5.30
CA MET A 411 7.77 3.96 -4.83
C MET A 411 8.19 3.44 -3.45
N VAL A 412 9.28 2.70 -3.40
CA VAL A 412 9.82 2.09 -2.18
C VAL A 412 10.09 3.12 -1.06
N ALA A 413 10.44 4.36 -1.40
CA ALA A 413 10.75 5.39 -0.42
C ALA A 413 9.51 6.12 0.15
N LEU A 414 8.33 5.90 -0.42
CA LEU A 414 7.08 6.50 0.06
C LEU A 414 6.29 5.49 0.89
N PRO A 415 5.83 5.86 2.10
CA PRO A 415 4.90 5.01 2.84
C PRO A 415 3.59 4.88 2.08
N PHE A 416 3.06 3.66 2.00
CA PHE A 416 1.80 3.36 1.34
C PHE A 416 0.86 2.61 2.28
N GLY A 417 -0.39 3.05 2.37
CA GLY A 417 -1.42 2.44 3.20
C GLY A 417 -2.71 3.23 3.15
N GLY A 418 -3.77 2.65 3.68
CA GLY A 418 -5.10 3.26 3.74
C GLY A 418 -5.34 4.12 4.98
N VAL A 419 -6.48 4.80 4.99
CA VAL A 419 -6.97 5.60 6.12
C VAL A 419 -8.46 5.34 6.35
N GLY A 420 -8.85 5.03 7.58
CA GLY A 420 -10.24 4.69 7.91
C GLY A 420 -10.74 3.46 7.14
N PRO A 421 -11.80 3.58 6.31
CA PRO A 421 -12.36 2.44 5.59
C PRO A 421 -11.42 1.81 4.55
N SER A 422 -10.42 2.53 4.05
CA SER A 422 -9.42 2.01 3.10
C SER A 422 -8.24 1.30 3.76
N GLY A 423 -8.18 1.26 5.10
CA GLY A 423 -7.19 0.50 5.82
C GLY A 423 -6.58 1.20 7.03
N MET A 424 -5.59 0.55 7.62
CA MET A 424 -4.81 1.06 8.75
C MET A 424 -3.37 0.56 8.67
N GLY A 425 -2.43 1.40 9.13
CA GLY A 425 -1.01 1.15 8.96
C GLY A 425 -0.51 1.46 7.56
N SER A 426 0.77 1.24 7.34
CA SER A 426 1.43 1.51 6.04
C SER A 426 2.70 0.67 5.91
N TYR A 427 3.21 0.55 4.70
CA TYR A 427 4.40 -0.23 4.38
C TYR A 427 5.21 0.43 3.25
N HIS A 428 6.20 -0.20 2.71
CA HIS A 428 7.29 0.17 1.82
C HIS A 428 8.52 0.73 2.54
N GLY A 429 9.67 0.24 2.14
CA GLY A 429 10.97 0.69 2.58
C GLY A 429 11.14 0.76 4.10
N ARG A 430 11.56 1.91 4.62
CA ARG A 430 11.71 2.14 6.05
C ARG A 430 10.40 1.92 6.81
N GLN A 431 9.27 2.29 6.24
CA GLN A 431 7.97 2.12 6.89
C GLN A 431 7.62 0.63 7.09
N SER A 432 7.99 -0.25 6.15
CA SER A 432 7.85 -1.71 6.34
C SER A 432 8.65 -2.18 7.54
N PHE A 433 9.92 -1.77 7.64
CA PHE A 433 10.76 -2.09 8.81
C PHE A 433 10.12 -1.63 10.12
N ASP A 434 9.61 -0.39 10.17
CA ASP A 434 8.98 0.18 11.37
C ASP A 434 7.65 -0.52 11.69
N THR A 435 6.85 -0.89 10.70
CA THR A 435 5.56 -1.60 10.87
C THR A 435 5.75 -2.99 11.51
N PHE A 436 6.81 -3.69 11.15
CA PHE A 436 7.13 -5.00 11.70
C PHE A 436 8.09 -4.96 12.91
N SER A 437 8.31 -3.77 13.47
CA SER A 437 9.16 -3.56 14.65
C SER A 437 8.39 -2.94 15.81
N HIS A 438 8.74 -3.34 17.03
CA HIS A 438 8.38 -2.59 18.22
C HIS A 438 9.45 -1.54 18.53
N ARG A 439 9.03 -0.31 18.76
CA ARG A 439 9.93 0.80 19.14
C ARG A 439 10.03 0.87 20.66
N LYS A 440 11.05 0.22 21.21
CA LYS A 440 11.31 0.15 22.64
C LYS A 440 12.04 1.41 23.11
N SER A 441 11.43 2.13 24.05
CA SER A 441 12.09 3.23 24.74
C SER A 441 13.10 2.71 25.75
N CYS A 442 14.34 3.19 25.67
CA CYS A 442 15.44 2.81 26.56
C CYS A 442 16.02 4.04 27.24
N LEU A 443 16.07 4.00 28.56
CA LEU A 443 16.75 4.96 29.41
C LEU A 443 17.84 4.22 30.19
N LEU A 444 19.10 4.51 29.85
CA LEU A 444 20.26 3.93 30.53
C LEU A 444 20.86 4.98 31.48
N ARG A 445 20.69 4.76 32.76
CA ARG A 445 21.13 5.67 33.84
C ARG A 445 22.21 5.04 34.69
N SER A 446 23.23 5.82 35.01
CA SER A 446 24.26 5.40 35.97
C SER A 446 23.77 5.58 37.39
N THR A 447 24.15 4.66 38.29
CA THR A 447 23.91 4.78 39.74
C THR A 447 24.89 5.75 40.44
N ARG A 448 25.87 6.33 39.72
CA ARG A 448 26.92 7.18 40.30
C ARG A 448 26.51 8.62 40.65
N PHE A 449 25.35 9.08 40.16
CA PHE A 449 24.85 10.45 40.35
C PHE A 449 23.69 10.59 41.27
N GLU A 450 23.66 9.77 42.36
CA GLU A 450 22.57 9.74 43.32
C GLU A 450 22.41 11.08 44.06
N CYS A 451 23.49 11.85 44.19
CA CYS A 451 23.45 13.20 44.77
C CYS A 451 22.54 14.20 44.04
N ILE A 452 22.25 13.96 42.75
CA ILE A 452 21.27 14.75 42.00
C ILE A 452 19.90 14.10 42.03
N THR A 453 19.86 12.78 41.97
CA THR A 453 18.64 11.99 41.88
C THR A 453 17.82 12.00 43.18
N TYR A 454 18.51 12.22 44.32
CA TYR A 454 17.85 12.23 45.64
C TYR A 454 16.76 13.29 45.79
N LEU A 455 16.82 14.38 44.99
CA LEU A 455 15.82 15.46 45.03
C LEU A 455 14.38 14.97 44.74
N ARG A 456 14.20 13.82 44.09
CA ARG A 456 12.90 13.23 43.78
C ARG A 456 12.34 12.33 44.89
N TYR A 457 13.12 12.06 45.90
CA TYR A 457 12.71 11.14 46.99
C TYR A 457 12.05 11.89 48.13
N PRO A 458 11.11 11.25 48.84
CA PRO A 458 10.58 11.79 50.07
C PRO A 458 11.64 11.82 51.20
N PRO A 459 11.55 12.76 52.17
CA PRO A 459 10.46 13.72 52.30
C PRO A 459 10.54 14.83 51.25
N TYR A 460 9.36 15.21 50.67
CA TYR A 460 9.28 16.23 49.64
C TYR A 460 9.38 17.62 50.23
N GLU A 461 10.37 18.40 49.81
CA GLU A 461 10.62 19.79 50.20
C GLU A 461 10.35 20.74 49.05
N ASP A 462 9.81 21.95 49.32
CA ASP A 462 9.52 22.96 48.32
C ASP A 462 10.77 23.40 47.54
N ARG A 463 11.93 23.40 48.18
CA ARG A 463 13.21 23.67 47.52
C ARG A 463 13.52 22.61 46.48
N ASN A 464 13.34 21.34 46.78
CA ASN A 464 13.56 20.23 45.87
C ASN A 464 12.55 20.28 44.70
N LEU A 465 11.28 20.65 45.00
CA LEU A 465 10.26 20.86 44.01
C LEU A 465 10.67 21.93 42.99
N SER A 466 11.12 23.09 43.44
CA SER A 466 11.54 24.21 42.57
C SER A 466 12.71 23.83 41.66
N LEU A 467 13.72 23.11 42.19
CA LEU A 467 14.83 22.60 41.41
C LEU A 467 14.41 21.56 40.37
N MET A 468 13.52 20.63 40.75
CA MET A 468 12.99 19.63 39.84
C MET A 468 12.15 20.25 38.73
N MET A 469 11.31 21.24 39.06
CA MET A 469 10.55 21.99 38.06
C MET A 469 11.49 22.66 37.05
N TRP A 470 12.50 23.39 37.52
CA TRP A 470 13.47 24.04 36.64
C TRP A 470 14.22 23.04 35.73
N ALA A 471 14.66 21.90 36.28
CA ALA A 471 15.40 20.89 35.52
C ALA A 471 14.55 20.07 34.56
N SER A 472 13.25 19.94 34.81
CA SER A 472 12.34 19.07 34.04
C SER A 472 11.44 19.82 33.08
N THR A 473 11.24 21.15 33.28
CA THR A 473 10.36 21.97 32.44
C THR A 473 11.04 22.29 31.10
N LEU A 474 10.34 21.97 30.02
CA LEU A 474 10.79 22.35 28.67
C LEU A 474 10.55 23.85 28.47
N SER A 475 11.56 24.58 28.03
CA SER A 475 11.41 25.98 27.62
C SER A 475 10.66 26.06 26.29
N HIS A 476 9.75 27.03 26.16
CA HIS A 476 9.10 27.34 24.88
C HIS A 476 10.19 27.86 23.93
N LYS A 477 10.45 27.12 22.83
CA LYS A 477 11.28 27.64 21.74
C LYS A 477 10.46 28.75 21.08
N SER A 478 10.80 30.02 21.31
CA SER A 478 10.27 31.10 20.48
C SER A 478 10.67 30.83 19.05
N GLN A 479 9.70 30.77 18.14
CA GLN A 479 9.97 30.71 16.71
C GLN A 479 10.69 32.03 16.35
N GLY A 480 12.01 31.93 16.11
CA GLY A 480 12.81 32.98 15.54
C GLY A 480 12.76 32.92 14.03
#